data_3e7d43e9ec5de410e4726263755c6c1c
#
_entry.id   3e7d43e9ec5de410e4726263755c6c1c
#
_cell.length_a   1.000
_cell.length_b   1.000
_cell.length_c   1.000
_cell.angle_alpha   90.00
_cell.angle_beta   90.00
_cell.angle_gamma   90.00
#
_symmetry.space_group_name_H-M   'P 1'
#
loop_
_entity.id
_entity.type
_entity.pdbx_description
1 polymer ?
#
loop_
_entity_poly.entity_id
_entity_poly.type
_entity_poly.pdbx_seq_one_letter_code
_entity_poly.pdbx_strand_id
1 'polypeptide(L)'
;MFINFSNHPSRLWAEEEKNAALQYGTIEDLAFPQVPADMSSEGVCKLAEEYAEKILAKQPDCVMCQGEFCLSWHVIARLKEAGVRVAAACSERIVEEVYGESGTEKRSVFRFVQFRDY
;
A
#
# COMPACT_ATOMS: atom_id res chain seq x y z
N MET A 1 -9.18 2.10 -12.49
CA MET A 1 -7.75 2.31 -12.13
C MET A 1 -7.53 1.89 -10.68
N PHE A 2 -6.35 1.36 -10.41
CA PHE A 2 -5.88 1.02 -9.08
C PHE A 2 -4.78 2.00 -8.68
N ILE A 3 -4.90 2.63 -7.51
CA ILE A 3 -3.86 3.53 -7.01
C ILE A 3 -3.05 2.83 -5.93
N ASN A 4 -1.74 2.80 -6.12
CA ASN A 4 -0.78 2.36 -5.13
C ASN A 4 -0.30 3.58 -4.33
N PHE A 5 -0.89 3.78 -3.15
CA PHE A 5 -0.49 4.85 -2.24
C PHE A 5 0.39 4.28 -1.13
N SER A 6 1.66 4.11 -1.46
CA SER A 6 2.67 3.54 -0.57
C SER A 6 4.06 3.97 -1.01
N ASN A 7 5.07 3.51 -0.27
CA ASN A 7 6.47 3.70 -0.63
C ASN A 7 7.10 2.49 -1.32
N HIS A 8 6.27 1.52 -1.74
CA HIS A 8 6.71 0.36 -2.48
C HIS A 8 6.24 0.46 -3.93
N PRO A 9 7.09 0.93 -4.86
CA PRO A 9 6.69 1.14 -6.26
C PRO A 9 6.19 -0.16 -6.91
N SER A 10 5.13 -0.04 -7.70
CA SER A 10 4.50 -1.20 -8.33
C SER A 10 5.43 -1.95 -9.30
N ARG A 11 6.43 -1.26 -9.87
CA ARG A 11 7.43 -1.92 -10.72
C ARG A 11 8.26 -2.98 -9.99
N LEU A 12 8.31 -2.91 -8.64
CA LEU A 12 9.02 -3.86 -7.80
C LEU A 12 8.14 -4.96 -7.25
N TRP A 13 6.83 -4.93 -7.54
CA TRP A 13 5.89 -5.93 -7.05
C TRP A 13 6.09 -7.27 -7.75
N ALA A 14 5.78 -8.35 -7.03
CA ALA A 14 5.67 -9.67 -7.62
C ALA A 14 4.50 -9.72 -8.62
N GLU A 15 4.54 -10.66 -9.56
CA GLU A 15 3.50 -10.81 -10.58
C GLU A 15 2.12 -11.02 -9.98
N GLU A 16 2.01 -11.76 -8.89
CA GLU A 16 0.73 -12.03 -8.21
C GLU A 16 0.09 -10.74 -7.71
N GLU A 17 0.87 -9.83 -7.16
CA GLU A 17 0.38 -8.54 -6.67
C GLU A 17 -0.03 -7.64 -7.82
N LYS A 18 0.79 -7.58 -8.87
CA LYS A 18 0.45 -6.81 -10.08
C LYS A 18 -0.85 -7.31 -10.71
N ASN A 19 -0.98 -8.62 -10.86
CA ASN A 19 -2.17 -9.22 -11.47
C ASN A 19 -3.43 -8.95 -10.65
N ALA A 20 -3.33 -9.00 -9.33
CA ALA A 20 -4.45 -8.67 -8.45
C ALA A 20 -4.88 -7.20 -8.61
N ALA A 21 -3.93 -6.28 -8.71
CA ALA A 21 -4.21 -4.86 -8.91
C ALA A 21 -4.76 -4.56 -10.32
N LEU A 22 -4.25 -5.23 -11.34
CA LEU A 22 -4.66 -5.04 -12.73
C LEU A 22 -6.12 -5.43 -13.00
N GLN A 23 -6.74 -6.20 -12.10
CA GLN A 23 -8.18 -6.49 -12.18
C GLN A 23 -9.03 -5.23 -12.05
N TYR A 24 -8.50 -4.17 -11.47
CA TYR A 24 -9.16 -2.86 -11.35
C TYR A 24 -8.79 -1.90 -12.48
N GLY A 25 -8.03 -2.34 -13.46
CA GLY A 25 -7.54 -1.52 -14.57
C GLY A 25 -6.06 -1.20 -14.42
N THR A 26 -5.65 -0.03 -14.89
CA THR A 26 -4.24 0.40 -14.80
C THR A 26 -3.83 0.67 -13.35
N ILE A 27 -2.55 0.45 -13.07
CA ILE A 27 -1.95 0.76 -11.78
C ILE A 27 -1.25 2.12 -11.87
N GLU A 28 -1.55 3.00 -10.93
CA GLU A 28 -0.89 4.29 -10.80
C GLU A 28 -0.24 4.39 -9.44
N ASP A 29 1.05 4.70 -9.41
CA ASP A 29 1.78 4.92 -8.16
C ASP A 29 1.62 6.36 -7.69
N LEU A 30 1.29 6.54 -6.44
CA LEU A 30 1.34 7.81 -5.74
C LEU A 30 2.19 7.62 -4.50
N ALA A 31 3.37 8.23 -4.49
CA ALA A 31 4.30 8.06 -3.39
C ALA A 31 3.70 8.56 -2.07
N PHE A 32 3.81 7.75 -1.02
CA PHE A 32 3.39 8.12 0.32
C PHE A 32 4.35 9.19 0.86
N PRO A 33 3.84 10.32 1.34
CA PRO A 33 4.71 11.42 1.79
C PRO A 33 5.39 11.07 3.11
N GLN A 34 6.49 11.76 3.39
CA GLN A 34 7.09 11.69 4.70
C GLN A 34 6.23 12.47 5.70
N VAL A 35 6.05 11.88 6.88
CA VAL A 35 5.34 12.51 8.00
C VAL A 35 6.37 12.74 9.10
N PRO A 36 6.88 13.97 9.26
CA PRO A 36 7.85 14.26 10.34
C PRO A 36 7.30 13.90 11.72
N ALA A 37 8.16 13.38 12.58
CA ALA A 37 7.74 12.96 13.92
C ALA A 37 7.19 14.11 14.76
N ASP A 38 7.56 15.36 14.45
CA ASP A 38 7.10 16.56 15.14
C ASP A 38 5.84 17.19 14.52
N MET A 39 5.30 16.61 13.45
CA MET A 39 4.06 17.09 12.86
C MET A 39 2.91 16.90 13.84
N SER A 40 2.10 17.94 14.05
CA SER A 40 0.94 17.86 14.93
C SER A 40 -0.17 16.99 14.35
N SER A 41 -1.09 16.54 15.21
CA SER A 41 -2.29 15.82 14.77
C SER A 41 -3.10 16.64 13.77
N GLU A 42 -3.21 17.95 13.98
CA GLU A 42 -3.87 18.85 13.04
C GLU A 42 -3.15 18.92 11.70
N GLY A 43 -1.83 18.98 11.71
CA GLY A 43 -1.01 18.95 10.49
C GLY A 43 -1.20 17.66 9.70
N VAL A 44 -1.27 16.51 10.38
CA VAL A 44 -1.54 15.22 9.75
C VAL A 44 -2.92 15.19 9.12
N CYS A 45 -3.94 15.74 9.81
CA CYS A 45 -5.29 15.85 9.26
C CYS A 45 -5.34 16.66 7.96
N LYS A 46 -4.65 17.79 7.93
CA LYS A 46 -4.58 18.65 6.73
C LYS A 46 -3.88 17.94 5.58
N LEU A 47 -2.78 17.27 5.87
CA LEU A 47 -2.05 16.49 4.87
C LEU A 47 -2.94 15.36 4.31
N ALA A 48 -3.70 14.70 5.17
CA ALA A 48 -4.63 13.65 4.76
C ALA A 48 -5.73 14.17 3.85
N GLU A 49 -6.29 15.34 4.15
CA GLU A 49 -7.29 16.00 3.27
C GLU A 49 -6.71 16.23 1.89
N GLU A 50 -5.51 16.78 1.82
CA GLU A 50 -4.82 17.07 0.56
C GLU A 50 -4.64 15.80 -0.29
N TYR A 51 -4.14 14.72 0.31
CA TYR A 51 -3.92 13.47 -0.42
C TYR A 51 -5.22 12.76 -0.77
N ALA A 52 -6.21 12.78 0.11
CA ALA A 52 -7.52 12.22 -0.20
C ALA A 52 -8.18 12.93 -1.38
N GLU A 53 -8.09 14.25 -1.45
CA GLU A 53 -8.60 15.03 -2.58
C GLU A 53 -7.89 14.67 -3.89
N LYS A 54 -6.57 14.54 -3.87
CA LYS A 54 -5.79 14.11 -5.05
C LYS A 54 -6.23 12.74 -5.55
N ILE A 55 -6.43 11.80 -4.63
CA ILE A 55 -6.84 10.44 -4.95
C ILE A 55 -8.27 10.42 -5.50
N LEU A 56 -9.19 11.10 -4.83
CA LEU A 56 -10.60 11.15 -5.24
C LEU A 56 -10.78 11.80 -6.60
N ALA A 57 -9.96 12.80 -6.94
CA ALA A 57 -10.01 13.45 -8.24
C ALA A 57 -9.71 12.49 -9.40
N LYS A 58 -8.97 11.42 -9.14
CA LYS A 58 -8.62 10.39 -10.13
C LYS A 58 -9.71 9.34 -10.31
N GLN A 59 -10.71 9.31 -9.45
CA GLN A 59 -11.82 8.34 -9.49
C GLN A 59 -11.36 6.88 -9.53
N PRO A 60 -10.51 6.44 -8.60
CA PRO A 60 -10.01 5.06 -8.61
C PRO A 60 -11.10 4.05 -8.24
N ASP A 61 -10.96 2.83 -8.76
CA ASP A 61 -11.81 1.70 -8.39
C ASP A 61 -11.35 1.07 -7.07
N CYS A 62 -10.05 1.12 -6.80
CA CYS A 62 -9.46 0.63 -5.57
C CYS A 62 -8.16 1.38 -5.26
N VAL A 63 -7.90 1.60 -3.99
CA VAL A 63 -6.67 2.24 -3.50
C VAL A 63 -6.01 1.31 -2.49
N MET A 64 -4.75 0.96 -2.72
CA MET A 64 -3.94 0.32 -1.69
C MET A 64 -3.25 1.42 -0.91
N CYS A 65 -3.48 1.47 0.40
CA CYS A 65 -2.94 2.51 1.26
C CYS A 65 -2.13 1.88 2.41
N GLN A 66 -0.82 2.07 2.36
CA GLN A 66 0.08 1.59 3.41
C GLN A 66 1.23 2.57 3.60
N GLY A 67 1.36 3.08 4.81
CA GLY A 67 2.41 4.01 5.16
C GLY A 67 2.35 4.37 6.65
N GLU A 68 2.82 5.55 7.00
CA GLU A 68 2.77 6.02 8.39
C GLU A 68 1.34 5.90 8.92
N PHE A 69 1.19 5.41 10.16
CA PHE A 69 -0.12 4.99 10.69
C PHE A 69 -1.14 6.12 10.79
N CYS A 70 -0.75 7.28 11.31
CA CYS A 70 -1.69 8.37 11.54
C CYS A 70 -2.21 8.96 10.24
N LEU A 71 -1.32 9.18 9.29
CA LEU A 71 -1.71 9.68 7.96
C LEU A 71 -2.55 8.64 7.23
N SER A 72 -2.14 7.37 7.25
CA SER A 72 -2.89 6.28 6.64
C SER A 72 -4.31 6.21 7.18
N TRP A 73 -4.47 6.26 8.50
CA TRP A 73 -5.80 6.19 9.13
C TRP A 73 -6.73 7.28 8.63
N HIS A 74 -6.24 8.53 8.59
CA HIS A 74 -7.05 9.67 8.15
C HIS A 74 -7.39 9.61 6.66
N VAL A 75 -6.45 9.20 5.81
CA VAL A 75 -6.69 9.04 4.37
C VAL A 75 -7.70 7.91 4.12
N ILE A 76 -7.49 6.77 4.75
CA ILE A 76 -8.39 5.60 4.62
C ILE A 76 -9.82 5.98 5.03
N ALA A 77 -9.98 6.64 6.15
CA ALA A 77 -11.29 7.06 6.65
C ALA A 77 -12.02 7.95 5.64
N ARG A 78 -11.32 8.92 5.05
CA ARG A 78 -11.90 9.84 4.06
C ARG A 78 -12.28 9.14 2.76
N LEU A 79 -11.44 8.22 2.29
CA LEU A 79 -11.72 7.47 1.07
C LEU A 79 -12.91 6.54 1.24
N LYS A 80 -12.99 5.85 2.39
CA LYS A 80 -14.12 4.98 2.70
C LYS A 80 -15.42 5.76 2.81
N GLU A 81 -15.40 6.91 3.44
CA GLU A 81 -16.57 7.80 3.55
C GLU A 81 -17.05 8.25 2.17
N ALA A 82 -16.15 8.44 1.22
CA ALA A 82 -16.47 8.78 -0.16
C ALA A 82 -16.90 7.58 -1.00
N GLY A 83 -16.95 6.38 -0.43
CA GLY A 83 -17.38 5.16 -1.12
C GLY A 83 -16.30 4.50 -1.97
N VAL A 84 -15.04 4.86 -1.77
CA VAL A 84 -13.91 4.26 -2.48
C VAL A 84 -13.41 3.04 -1.73
N ARG A 85 -13.15 1.96 -2.45
CA ARG A 85 -12.56 0.75 -1.90
C ARG A 85 -11.10 0.99 -1.53
N VAL A 86 -10.73 0.74 -0.28
CA VAL A 86 -9.36 0.90 0.22
C VAL A 86 -8.90 -0.42 0.82
N ALA A 87 -7.69 -0.83 0.46
CA ALA A 87 -7.17 -2.12 0.88
C ALA A 87 -5.71 -2.04 1.34
N ALA A 88 -5.30 -3.06 2.07
CA ALA A 88 -3.92 -3.33 2.41
C ALA A 88 -3.43 -4.55 1.65
N ALA A 89 -2.16 -4.55 1.26
CA ALA A 89 -1.51 -5.73 0.73
C ALA A 89 -1.17 -6.68 1.88
N CYS A 90 -1.61 -7.93 1.76
CA CYS A 90 -1.35 -8.96 2.75
C CYS A 90 -0.36 -9.97 2.19
N SER A 91 0.75 -10.15 2.90
CA SER A 91 1.81 -11.09 2.52
C SER A 91 2.10 -12.03 3.68
N GLU A 92 2.49 -13.24 3.33
CA GLU A 92 2.96 -14.21 4.30
C GLU A 92 4.48 -14.31 4.25
N ARG A 93 5.08 -14.55 5.40
CA ARG A 93 6.51 -14.80 5.51
C ARG A 93 6.77 -16.29 5.38
N ILE A 94 7.59 -16.65 4.40
CA ILE A 94 8.01 -18.02 4.17
C ILE A 94 9.49 -18.12 4.50
N VAL A 95 9.86 -19.17 5.27
CA VAL A 95 11.27 -19.49 5.55
C VAL A 95 11.68 -20.60 4.59
N GLU A 96 12.63 -20.31 3.71
CA GLU A 96 13.21 -21.29 2.80
C GLU A 96 14.57 -21.71 3.32
N GLU A 97 14.86 -23.02 3.25
CA GLU A 97 16.18 -23.56 3.50
C GLU A 97 16.92 -23.70 2.18
N VAL A 98 18.09 -23.05 2.08
CA VAL A 98 18.95 -23.15 0.90
C VAL A 98 20.17 -23.97 1.28
N TYR A 99 20.35 -25.08 0.56
CA TYR A 99 21.50 -25.97 0.77
C TYR A 99 22.64 -25.54 -0.14
N GLY A 100 23.81 -25.29 0.42
CA GLY A 100 25.01 -24.92 -0.30
C GLY A 100 26.26 -25.68 0.19
N GLU A 101 27.40 -25.44 -0.45
CA GLU A 101 28.69 -26.09 -0.07
C GLU A 101 29.10 -25.77 1.34
N SER A 102 28.71 -24.64 1.90
CA SER A 102 29.01 -24.18 3.26
C SER A 102 27.97 -24.54 4.30
N GLY A 103 26.94 -25.33 3.95
CA GLY A 103 25.87 -25.75 4.86
C GLY A 103 24.50 -25.22 4.44
N THR A 104 23.57 -25.23 5.40
CA THR A 104 22.19 -24.81 5.21
C THR A 104 22.01 -23.36 5.63
N GLU A 105 21.49 -22.53 4.74
CA GLU A 105 21.09 -21.16 5.06
C GLU A 105 19.57 -21.08 5.10
N LYS A 106 19.06 -20.32 6.08
CA LYS A 106 17.62 -19.99 6.15
C LYS A 106 17.41 -18.62 5.57
N ARG A 107 16.48 -18.54 4.61
CA ARG A 107 16.12 -17.29 3.92
C ARG A 107 14.64 -17.01 4.16
N SER A 108 14.33 -15.77 4.58
CA SER A 108 12.95 -15.30 4.68
C SER A 108 12.53 -14.63 3.40
N VAL A 109 11.38 -15.06 2.84
CA VAL A 109 10.78 -14.48 1.64
C VAL A 109 9.36 -14.06 1.99
N PHE A 110 8.94 -12.90 1.50
CA PHE A 110 7.55 -12.47 1.61
C PHE A 110 6.83 -12.83 0.31
N ARG A 111 5.67 -13.49 0.46
CA ARG A 111 4.81 -13.84 -0.68
C ARG A 111 3.50 -13.11 -0.55
N PHE A 112 3.15 -12.32 -1.57
CA PHE A 112 1.85 -11.66 -1.65
C PHE A 112 0.73 -12.69 -1.68
N VAL A 113 -0.33 -12.46 -0.90
CA VAL A 113 -1.50 -13.35 -0.82
C VAL A 113 -2.73 -12.66 -1.40
N GLN A 114 -3.06 -11.46 -0.93
CA GLN A 114 -4.27 -10.77 -1.34
C GLN A 114 -4.23 -9.29 -0.94
N PHE A 115 -5.13 -8.51 -1.53
CA PHE A 115 -5.52 -7.22 -0.97
C PHE A 115 -6.71 -7.44 -0.05
N ARG A 116 -6.62 -6.91 1.16
CA ARG A 116 -7.67 -7.02 2.18
C ARG A 116 -8.26 -5.65 2.42
N ASP A 117 -9.60 -5.54 2.35
CA ASP A 117 -10.30 -4.29 2.58
C ASP A 117 -10.13 -3.80 4.04
N TYR A 118 -9.94 -2.52 4.17
CA TYR A 118 -9.98 -1.87 5.46
C TYR A 118 -11.41 -1.76 5.99
#